data_6c9e3cc4f08e5ad4649c902f20411327
#
_entry.id   6c9e3cc4f08e5ad4649c902f20411327
#
_cell.length_a   1.000
_cell.length_b   1.000
_cell.length_c   1.000
_cell.angle_alpha   90.00
_cell.angle_beta   90.00
_cell.angle_gamma   90.00
#
_symmetry.space_group_name_H-M   'P 1'
#
loop_
_entity.id
_entity.type
_entity.pdbx_description
1 polymer ?
#
loop_
_entity_poly.entity_id
_entity_poly.type
_entity_poly.pdbx_seq_one_letter_code
_entity_poly.pdbx_strand_id
1 'polypeptide(L)'
;MMKNKINNMRAFHKIIALAFIAAITFSCVGDDDFTVPTFNDTTPITVDGNVVALSTVASRLAQSGDDTFTFEQSASGLDEYITGYVISDDQGGNWFKELIIQDETENPTAGLAISIDVNPLFTRYEFGRKVFVKLTGLTVGTSNGVTTLGVAGAGSDIERIAASSEADVIKRDNLVADIVPVDVEFADFSDALELIWVRVNNVQFVEEQIDLSFAAESFDQFDGERSIKSCNDAFGATANLWTSTFSDFKALNIPDGKGSISAVLTRDFFDDVYVLYVNTPDDFDLTDTNRCDLTPVSCGNAAAAGPNTLLSENFETQSTGAAAMPAGWTNFQEAGTETWEVYTSGGTNASLGKSVNVGSFNSNDASTIAWLITPEFDFDAQTGEVFSFETSNSFSDGSTMQVLYSDDWDGTTAGIATATWKPLADATIVDDGEFFGNWVFSDNVSLDCVTGTGHIAFRYEGSGDSGTDGTYELDNISMTSN
;
A
#
# COMPACT_ATOMS: atom_id res chain seq x y z
N MET A 1 -20.77 72.87 -56.52
CA MET A 1 -20.17 71.63 -57.13
C MET A 1 -19.20 70.88 -56.16
N MET A 2 -18.59 71.52 -55.18
CA MET A 2 -17.55 70.87 -54.30
C MET A 2 -18.11 69.95 -53.19
N LYS A 3 -19.28 70.20 -52.64
CA LYS A 3 -19.89 69.38 -51.55
C LYS A 3 -20.30 67.97 -52.02
N ASN A 4 -20.73 67.80 -53.25
CA ASN A 4 -21.12 66.49 -53.80
C ASN A 4 -19.94 65.56 -54.07
N LYS A 5 -18.74 66.09 -54.39
CA LYS A 5 -17.53 65.29 -54.60
C LYS A 5 -16.98 64.73 -53.32
N ILE A 6 -17.07 65.47 -52.21
CA ILE A 6 -16.59 65.03 -50.90
C ILE A 6 -17.49 63.94 -50.32
N ASN A 7 -18.78 64.02 -50.54
CA ASN A 7 -19.73 62.99 -50.05
C ASN A 7 -19.55 61.66 -50.86
N ASN A 8 -19.34 61.73 -52.14
CA ASN A 8 -19.08 60.54 -52.98
C ASN A 8 -17.73 59.87 -52.64
N MET A 9 -16.71 60.66 -52.30
CA MET A 9 -15.41 60.13 -51.89
C MET A 9 -15.48 59.48 -50.53
N ARG A 10 -16.25 60.03 -49.57
CA ARG A 10 -16.49 59.38 -48.26
C ARG A 10 -17.34 58.12 -48.36
N ALA A 11 -18.32 58.08 -49.28
CA ALA A 11 -19.09 56.86 -49.56
C ALA A 11 -18.20 55.75 -50.21
N PHE A 12 -17.33 56.13 -51.13
CA PHE A 12 -16.39 55.19 -51.78
C PHE A 12 -15.38 54.60 -50.79
N HIS A 13 -14.84 55.41 -49.86
CA HIS A 13 -13.93 54.88 -48.81
C HIS A 13 -14.67 53.98 -47.81
N LYS A 14 -15.94 54.26 -47.51
CA LYS A 14 -16.74 53.35 -46.67
C LYS A 14 -17.04 52.02 -47.34
N ILE A 15 -17.29 52.03 -48.66
CA ILE A 15 -17.53 50.81 -49.44
C ILE A 15 -16.23 49.96 -49.51
N ILE A 16 -15.06 50.62 -49.73
CA ILE A 16 -13.76 49.93 -49.75
C ILE A 16 -13.42 49.34 -48.36
N ALA A 17 -13.69 50.11 -47.28
CA ALA A 17 -13.49 49.62 -45.93
C ALA A 17 -14.41 48.44 -45.59
N LEU A 18 -15.68 48.46 -46.03
CA LEU A 18 -16.59 47.35 -45.87
C LEU A 18 -16.19 46.11 -46.68
N ALA A 19 -15.71 46.32 -47.91
CA ALA A 19 -15.20 45.24 -48.75
C ALA A 19 -13.90 44.61 -48.18
N PHE A 20 -13.04 45.40 -47.54
CA PHE A 20 -11.82 44.90 -46.87
C PHE A 20 -12.16 44.11 -45.59
N ILE A 21 -13.16 44.57 -44.82
CA ILE A 21 -13.66 43.84 -43.63
C ILE A 21 -14.32 42.53 -44.09
N ALA A 22 -15.13 42.54 -45.15
CA ALA A 22 -15.74 41.33 -45.69
C ALA A 22 -14.71 40.32 -46.25
N ALA A 23 -13.60 40.81 -46.78
CA ALA A 23 -12.51 39.94 -47.29
C ALA A 23 -11.70 39.26 -46.15
N ILE A 24 -11.67 39.88 -44.95
CA ILE A 24 -11.00 39.29 -43.78
C ILE A 24 -11.90 38.21 -43.12
N THR A 25 -13.20 38.26 -43.28
CA THR A 25 -14.15 37.26 -42.72
C THR A 25 -14.29 36.02 -43.65
N PHE A 26 -13.74 36.03 -44.86
CA PHE A 26 -13.65 34.87 -45.77
C PHE A 26 -12.25 34.26 -45.80
N SER A 27 -11.43 34.45 -44.77
CA SER A 27 -10.37 33.51 -44.46
C SER A 27 -11.05 32.24 -43.92
N CYS A 28 -11.62 31.46 -44.81
CA CYS A 28 -11.79 30.04 -44.54
C CYS A 28 -10.37 29.50 -44.31
N VAL A 29 -10.02 29.31 -43.06
CA VAL A 29 -9.21 28.17 -42.69
C VAL A 29 -10.03 27.01 -43.26
N GLY A 30 -9.62 26.41 -44.37
CA GLY A 30 -10.13 25.14 -44.80
C GLY A 30 -10.03 24.28 -43.56
N ASP A 31 -11.11 23.61 -43.16
CA ASP A 31 -11.01 22.43 -42.38
C ASP A 31 -10.09 21.51 -43.18
N ASP A 32 -8.78 21.67 -42.95
CA ASP A 32 -7.85 20.62 -43.26
C ASP A 32 -8.27 19.51 -42.32
N ASP A 33 -9.18 18.67 -42.81
CA ASP A 33 -9.37 17.31 -42.30
C ASP A 33 -8.01 16.62 -42.44
N PHE A 34 -7.11 16.96 -41.51
CA PHE A 34 -5.96 16.13 -41.24
C PHE A 34 -6.58 14.86 -40.63
N THR A 35 -6.92 13.91 -41.49
CA THR A 35 -7.06 12.54 -41.08
C THR A 35 -5.79 12.26 -40.32
N VAL A 36 -5.91 12.11 -38.98
CA VAL A 36 -4.83 11.58 -38.18
C VAL A 36 -4.34 10.35 -38.91
N PRO A 37 -3.07 10.32 -39.39
CA PRO A 37 -2.59 9.15 -40.06
C PRO A 37 -2.79 7.98 -39.12
N THR A 38 -3.72 7.10 -39.45
CA THR A 38 -3.85 5.83 -38.76
C THR A 38 -2.62 5.03 -39.18
N PHE A 39 -1.57 5.11 -38.39
CA PHE A 39 -0.47 4.16 -38.45
C PHE A 39 -0.99 2.81 -37.92
N ASN A 40 -1.81 2.16 -38.73
CA ASN A 40 -2.25 0.78 -38.50
C ASN A 40 -1.22 -0.21 -39.06
N ASP A 41 0.06 0.10 -38.95
CA ASP A 41 1.08 -0.91 -39.22
C ASP A 41 1.16 -1.82 -37.99
N THR A 42 0.38 -2.88 -38.04
CA THR A 42 0.38 -3.97 -37.03
C THR A 42 1.37 -5.06 -37.40
N THR A 43 2.19 -4.86 -38.42
CA THR A 43 3.19 -5.84 -38.83
C THR A 43 4.24 -5.98 -37.75
N PRO A 44 4.38 -7.15 -37.09
CA PRO A 44 5.40 -7.35 -36.07
C PRO A 44 6.80 -7.09 -36.65
N ILE A 45 7.65 -6.45 -35.86
CA ILE A 45 9.06 -6.32 -36.24
C ILE A 45 9.79 -7.65 -36.00
N THR A 46 10.94 -7.81 -36.66
CA THR A 46 11.88 -8.89 -36.40
C THR A 46 13.22 -8.30 -35.98
N VAL A 47 13.91 -8.97 -35.07
CA VAL A 47 15.27 -8.64 -34.67
C VAL A 47 16.27 -9.61 -35.33
N ASP A 48 17.45 -9.11 -35.66
CA ASP A 48 18.53 -9.95 -36.20
C ASP A 48 19.35 -10.53 -35.03
N GLY A 49 18.82 -11.60 -34.44
CA GLY A 49 19.43 -12.23 -33.27
C GLY A 49 18.55 -13.33 -32.67
N ASN A 50 18.99 -13.87 -31.58
CA ASN A 50 18.26 -14.90 -30.83
C ASN A 50 17.36 -14.25 -29.78
N VAL A 51 16.07 -14.54 -29.79
CA VAL A 51 15.14 -14.11 -28.74
C VAL A 51 15.07 -15.20 -27.68
N VAL A 52 15.41 -14.84 -26.43
CA VAL A 52 15.33 -15.71 -25.26
C VAL A 52 14.22 -15.26 -24.32
N ALA A 53 13.77 -16.14 -23.41
CA ALA A 53 12.76 -15.79 -22.43
C ALA A 53 13.25 -14.67 -21.50
N LEU A 54 12.35 -13.79 -21.05
CA LEU A 54 12.65 -12.69 -20.13
C LEU A 54 13.28 -13.23 -18.83
N SER A 55 12.77 -14.34 -18.30
CA SER A 55 13.29 -15.04 -17.11
C SER A 55 14.76 -15.51 -17.24
N THR A 56 15.31 -15.55 -18.46
CA THR A 56 16.71 -15.86 -18.70
C THR A 56 17.64 -14.83 -18.04
N VAL A 57 17.21 -13.58 -17.92
CA VAL A 57 18.01 -12.49 -17.35
C VAL A 57 18.32 -12.77 -15.89
N ALA A 58 17.30 -12.96 -15.06
CA ALA A 58 17.45 -13.29 -13.65
C ALA A 58 18.15 -14.66 -13.46
N SER A 59 17.82 -15.64 -14.31
CA SER A 59 18.43 -16.98 -14.24
C SER A 59 19.95 -16.95 -14.45
N ARG A 60 20.44 -16.12 -15.38
CA ARG A 60 21.88 -15.99 -15.62
C ARG A 60 22.62 -15.26 -14.51
N LEU A 61 21.99 -14.24 -13.92
CA LEU A 61 22.51 -13.58 -12.73
C LEU A 61 22.65 -14.60 -11.60
N ALA A 62 21.60 -15.34 -11.28
CA ALA A 62 21.61 -16.34 -10.22
C ALA A 62 22.63 -17.46 -10.47
N GLN A 63 22.83 -17.89 -11.73
CA GLN A 63 23.80 -18.94 -12.09
C GLN A 63 25.25 -18.45 -12.05
N SER A 64 25.51 -17.15 -12.23
CA SER A 64 26.85 -16.59 -12.16
C SER A 64 27.46 -16.73 -10.76
N GLY A 65 26.62 -16.62 -9.73
CA GLY A 65 27.00 -16.53 -8.33
C GLY A 65 27.70 -15.24 -7.94
N ASP A 66 27.62 -14.23 -8.83
CA ASP A 66 28.14 -12.88 -8.63
C ASP A 66 26.97 -11.91 -8.44
N ASP A 67 27.20 -10.72 -7.91
CA ASP A 67 26.18 -9.67 -7.72
C ASP A 67 25.71 -9.07 -9.05
N THR A 68 26.49 -9.23 -10.13
CA THR A 68 26.16 -8.74 -11.47
C THR A 68 26.57 -9.76 -12.54
N PHE A 69 25.87 -9.75 -13.67
CA PHE A 69 26.19 -10.55 -14.85
C PHE A 69 26.15 -9.72 -16.11
N THR A 70 27.26 -9.68 -16.88
CA THR A 70 27.34 -9.00 -18.19
C THR A 70 27.11 -9.97 -19.33
N PHE A 71 26.17 -9.64 -20.22
CA PHE A 71 25.84 -10.44 -21.39
C PHE A 71 26.89 -10.22 -22.50
N GLU A 72 27.75 -11.20 -22.68
CA GLU A 72 28.74 -11.20 -23.75
C GLU A 72 28.13 -11.61 -25.10
N GLN A 73 28.76 -11.23 -26.20
CA GLN A 73 28.34 -11.68 -27.53
C GLN A 73 28.45 -13.22 -27.63
N SER A 74 27.41 -13.84 -28.17
CA SER A 74 27.41 -15.31 -28.34
C SER A 74 28.50 -15.77 -29.25
N ALA A 75 28.93 -17.04 -29.11
CA ALA A 75 29.97 -17.68 -29.96
C ALA A 75 29.55 -17.69 -31.46
N SER A 76 28.29 -17.61 -31.77
CA SER A 76 27.78 -17.51 -33.15
C SER A 76 27.94 -16.11 -33.74
N GLY A 77 28.29 -15.09 -32.95
CA GLY A 77 28.36 -13.71 -33.33
C GLY A 77 26.99 -13.02 -33.45
N LEU A 78 25.90 -13.70 -33.05
CA LEU A 78 24.56 -13.15 -33.03
C LEU A 78 24.28 -12.48 -31.68
N ASP A 79 23.55 -11.36 -31.72
CA ASP A 79 23.03 -10.71 -30.52
C ASP A 79 21.92 -11.55 -29.87
N GLU A 80 21.80 -11.47 -28.55
CA GLU A 80 20.66 -11.98 -27.81
C GLU A 80 19.68 -10.86 -27.47
N TYR A 81 18.39 -11.18 -27.57
CA TYR A 81 17.28 -10.30 -27.25
C TYR A 81 16.32 -10.98 -26.28
N ILE A 82 15.69 -10.20 -25.43
CA ILE A 82 14.46 -10.55 -24.72
C ILE A 82 13.30 -9.78 -25.35
N THR A 83 12.08 -10.23 -25.11
CA THR A 83 10.86 -9.51 -25.47
C THR A 83 9.94 -9.42 -24.26
N GLY A 84 9.19 -8.34 -24.18
CA GLY A 84 8.19 -8.11 -23.13
C GLY A 84 7.25 -6.97 -23.47
N TYR A 85 6.31 -6.73 -22.59
CA TYR A 85 5.30 -5.68 -22.71
C TYR A 85 5.55 -4.64 -21.62
N VAL A 86 5.53 -3.36 -21.99
CA VAL A 86 5.74 -2.25 -21.06
C VAL A 86 4.57 -2.12 -20.10
N ILE A 87 4.85 -2.03 -18.81
CA ILE A 87 3.87 -1.87 -17.75
C ILE A 87 4.12 -0.61 -16.88
N SER A 88 5.20 0.14 -17.14
CA SER A 88 5.41 1.47 -16.54
C SER A 88 4.97 2.57 -17.47
N ASP A 89 4.46 3.68 -16.91
CA ASP A 89 4.15 4.90 -17.64
C ASP A 89 4.68 6.11 -16.84
N ASP A 90 5.67 6.80 -17.41
CA ASP A 90 6.29 7.97 -16.78
C ASP A 90 5.55 9.28 -17.09
N GLN A 91 4.37 9.23 -17.72
CA GLN A 91 3.56 10.41 -18.03
C GLN A 91 3.14 11.16 -16.77
N GLY A 92 2.75 10.45 -15.74
CA GLY A 92 2.39 11.00 -14.44
C GLY A 92 3.59 11.41 -13.57
N GLY A 93 4.83 11.19 -14.04
CA GLY A 93 6.05 11.54 -13.33
C GLY A 93 6.35 10.66 -12.11
N ASN A 94 5.63 9.56 -11.93
CA ASN A 94 5.90 8.61 -10.85
C ASN A 94 7.13 7.74 -11.17
N TRP A 95 7.33 7.35 -12.41
CA TRP A 95 8.53 6.66 -12.90
C TRP A 95 9.56 7.66 -13.45
N PHE A 96 10.85 7.37 -13.28
CA PHE A 96 11.90 8.24 -13.77
C PHE A 96 13.09 7.48 -14.34
N LYS A 97 13.25 7.53 -15.67
CA LYS A 97 14.37 6.92 -16.40
C LYS A 97 14.46 5.40 -16.19
N GLU A 98 13.32 4.78 -16.03
CA GLU A 98 13.15 3.36 -15.81
C GLU A 98 11.97 2.86 -16.64
N LEU A 99 12.18 1.76 -17.35
CA LEU A 99 11.17 1.08 -18.15
C LEU A 99 10.94 -0.30 -17.57
N ILE A 100 9.73 -0.56 -17.08
CA ILE A 100 9.37 -1.87 -16.55
C ILE A 100 8.64 -2.66 -17.62
N ILE A 101 9.06 -3.90 -17.82
CA ILE A 101 8.43 -4.83 -18.76
C ILE A 101 8.10 -6.15 -18.10
N GLN A 102 7.01 -6.79 -18.53
CA GLN A 102 6.67 -8.18 -18.19
C GLN A 102 6.61 -9.05 -19.44
N ASP A 103 6.77 -10.37 -19.28
CA ASP A 103 6.93 -11.30 -20.42
C ASP A 103 5.65 -11.52 -21.22
N GLU A 104 4.48 -11.54 -20.58
CA GLU A 104 3.19 -11.83 -21.21
C GLU A 104 2.14 -10.77 -20.84
N THR A 105 1.10 -10.64 -21.65
CA THR A 105 0.01 -9.70 -21.43
C THR A 105 -1.02 -10.18 -20.41
N GLU A 106 -1.06 -11.49 -20.17
CA GLU A 106 -1.96 -12.17 -19.25
C GLU A 106 -1.20 -13.33 -18.59
N ASN A 107 -1.32 -13.48 -17.28
CA ASN A 107 -0.59 -14.47 -16.47
C ASN A 107 0.95 -14.40 -16.69
N PRO A 108 1.58 -13.23 -16.55
CA PRO A 108 3.03 -13.08 -16.70
C PRO A 108 3.76 -13.92 -15.66
N THR A 109 4.98 -14.33 -15.99
CA THR A 109 5.85 -15.14 -15.13
C THR A 109 7.18 -14.50 -14.81
N ALA A 110 7.49 -13.35 -15.42
CA ALA A 110 8.72 -12.62 -15.19
C ALA A 110 8.56 -11.14 -15.51
N GLY A 111 9.09 -10.30 -14.62
CA GLY A 111 9.24 -8.86 -14.81
C GLY A 111 10.71 -8.44 -14.87
N LEU A 112 10.99 -7.26 -15.40
CA LEU A 112 12.35 -6.70 -15.48
C LEU A 112 12.30 -5.17 -15.50
N ALA A 113 13.14 -4.54 -14.68
CA ALA A 113 13.43 -3.12 -14.77
C ALA A 113 14.58 -2.86 -15.74
N ILE A 114 14.45 -1.85 -16.59
CA ILE A 114 15.47 -1.40 -17.54
C ILE A 114 15.83 0.03 -17.18
N SER A 115 17.05 0.24 -16.71
CA SER A 115 17.58 1.54 -16.31
C SER A 115 18.15 2.27 -17.55
N ILE A 116 17.55 3.40 -17.94
CA ILE A 116 17.89 4.10 -19.18
C ILE A 116 17.82 5.63 -19.02
N ASP A 117 18.83 6.34 -19.50
CA ASP A 117 18.92 7.80 -19.37
C ASP A 117 18.06 8.55 -20.42
N VAL A 118 16.78 8.21 -20.48
CA VAL A 118 15.77 8.81 -21.36
C VAL A 118 14.57 9.22 -20.54
N ASN A 119 14.05 10.42 -20.77
CA ASN A 119 12.81 10.94 -20.17
C ASN A 119 12.23 12.02 -21.09
N PRO A 120 10.93 11.97 -21.48
CA PRO A 120 9.97 10.93 -21.09
C PRO A 120 10.08 9.66 -21.97
N LEU A 121 9.76 8.52 -21.38
CA LEU A 121 9.71 7.20 -22.06
C LEU A 121 8.34 6.92 -22.67
N PHE A 122 7.23 7.33 -22.04
CA PHE A 122 5.86 7.02 -22.45
C PHE A 122 5.55 7.44 -23.90
N THR A 123 6.18 8.47 -24.41
CA THR A 123 5.98 8.94 -25.80
C THR A 123 6.47 7.95 -26.87
N ARG A 124 7.27 6.98 -26.44
CA ARG A 124 7.88 5.96 -27.31
C ARG A 124 7.52 4.55 -26.89
N TYR A 125 7.39 4.33 -25.61
CA TYR A 125 7.15 3.03 -24.96
C TYR A 125 5.92 3.15 -24.07
N GLU A 126 4.77 3.44 -24.71
CA GLU A 126 3.49 3.55 -24.02
C GLU A 126 3.12 2.22 -23.32
N PHE A 127 2.30 2.28 -22.30
CA PHE A 127 1.78 1.11 -21.59
C PHE A 127 1.19 0.08 -22.57
N GLY A 128 1.55 -1.19 -22.41
CA GLY A 128 1.17 -2.27 -23.32
C GLY A 128 2.02 -2.41 -24.58
N ARG A 129 2.99 -1.50 -24.82
CA ARG A 129 3.90 -1.59 -25.98
C ARG A 129 4.77 -2.83 -25.87
N LYS A 130 4.77 -3.68 -26.91
CA LYS A 130 5.74 -4.76 -27.05
C LYS A 130 7.11 -4.21 -27.44
N VAL A 131 8.15 -4.67 -26.74
CA VAL A 131 9.54 -4.29 -27.02
C VAL A 131 10.45 -5.50 -27.12
N PHE A 132 11.54 -5.35 -27.88
CA PHE A 132 12.67 -6.26 -27.88
C PHE A 132 13.88 -5.52 -27.31
N VAL A 133 14.55 -6.11 -26.33
CA VAL A 133 15.70 -5.51 -25.66
C VAL A 133 16.92 -6.35 -25.93
N LYS A 134 17.94 -5.74 -26.53
CA LYS A 134 19.22 -6.40 -26.79
C LYS A 134 19.97 -6.56 -25.48
N LEU A 135 20.35 -7.78 -25.15
CA LEU A 135 21.11 -8.09 -23.94
C LEU A 135 22.62 -7.88 -24.15
N THR A 136 23.13 -8.20 -25.34
CA THR A 136 24.58 -8.16 -25.64
C THR A 136 25.19 -6.81 -25.28
N GLY A 137 26.16 -6.81 -24.38
CA GLY A 137 26.84 -5.63 -23.87
C GLY A 137 26.17 -4.96 -22.67
N LEU A 138 25.01 -5.45 -22.21
CA LEU A 138 24.35 -4.98 -21.01
C LEU A 138 24.71 -5.85 -19.81
N THR A 139 24.46 -5.31 -18.64
CA THR A 139 24.71 -5.94 -17.34
C THR A 139 23.40 -5.98 -16.55
N VAL A 140 23.12 -7.13 -15.96
CA VAL A 140 22.03 -7.30 -14.99
C VAL A 140 22.60 -7.39 -13.58
N GLY A 141 21.89 -6.86 -12.62
CA GLY A 141 22.17 -6.91 -11.20
C GLY A 141 20.92 -6.56 -10.41
N THR A 142 21.07 -6.33 -9.12
CA THR A 142 19.99 -5.83 -8.25
C THR A 142 20.18 -4.33 -8.01
N SER A 143 19.11 -3.57 -8.17
CA SER A 143 19.09 -2.15 -7.83
C SER A 143 17.80 -1.86 -7.06
N ASN A 144 17.90 -1.28 -5.87
CA ASN A 144 16.76 -1.06 -4.97
C ASN A 144 15.90 -2.33 -4.79
N GLY A 145 16.56 -3.45 -4.49
CA GLY A 145 15.91 -4.74 -4.27
C GLY A 145 15.45 -5.49 -5.52
N VAL A 146 15.34 -4.85 -6.68
CA VAL A 146 14.75 -5.47 -7.88
C VAL A 146 15.76 -5.80 -8.97
N THR A 147 15.46 -6.84 -9.77
CA THR A 147 16.28 -7.23 -10.92
C THR A 147 16.28 -6.13 -11.98
N THR A 148 17.44 -5.52 -12.20
CA THR A 148 17.61 -4.36 -13.09
C THR A 148 18.63 -4.63 -14.18
N LEU A 149 18.30 -4.31 -15.42
CA LEU A 149 19.15 -4.35 -16.60
C LEU A 149 19.63 -2.94 -16.94
N GLY A 150 20.93 -2.78 -17.11
CA GLY A 150 21.56 -1.50 -17.48
C GLY A 150 22.94 -1.71 -18.03
N VAL A 151 23.89 -0.86 -17.67
CA VAL A 151 25.30 -1.03 -17.96
C VAL A 151 26.09 -1.17 -16.66
N ALA A 152 27.25 -1.85 -16.71
CA ALA A 152 28.10 -2.01 -15.54
C ALA A 152 28.56 -0.66 -14.99
N GLY A 153 28.32 -0.43 -13.71
CA GLY A 153 28.80 0.70 -12.93
C GLY A 153 30.04 0.37 -12.09
N ALA A 154 30.21 1.10 -11.01
CA ALA A 154 31.29 0.85 -10.07
C ALA A 154 30.90 -0.24 -9.07
N GLY A 155 31.71 -1.28 -8.93
CA GLY A 155 31.39 -2.41 -8.06
C GLY A 155 30.22 -3.23 -8.63
N SER A 156 29.15 -3.37 -7.84
CA SER A 156 27.91 -4.05 -8.24
C SER A 156 26.81 -3.10 -8.76
N ASP A 157 27.09 -1.80 -8.88
CA ASP A 157 26.10 -0.84 -9.32
C ASP A 157 25.67 -1.10 -10.77
N ILE A 158 24.38 -0.90 -11.04
CA ILE A 158 23.82 -0.90 -12.39
C ILE A 158 23.54 0.55 -12.80
N GLU A 159 24.28 1.03 -13.78
CA GLU A 159 24.10 2.37 -14.33
C GLU A 159 23.12 2.39 -15.51
N ARG A 160 22.62 3.60 -15.81
CA ARG A 160 21.66 3.80 -16.89
C ARG A 160 22.27 3.58 -18.26
N ILE A 161 21.54 2.92 -19.14
CA ILE A 161 21.84 2.86 -20.57
C ILE A 161 21.82 4.29 -21.12
N ALA A 162 22.89 4.71 -21.80
CA ALA A 162 22.97 6.06 -22.34
C ALA A 162 21.88 6.33 -23.38
N ALA A 163 21.29 7.51 -23.38
CA ALA A 163 20.25 7.90 -24.34
C ALA A 163 20.68 7.74 -25.80
N SER A 164 21.98 7.90 -26.12
CA SER A 164 22.51 7.67 -27.48
C SER A 164 22.46 6.20 -27.92
N SER A 165 22.36 5.27 -26.99
CA SER A 165 22.32 3.81 -27.23
C SER A 165 20.88 3.26 -27.26
N GLU A 166 19.89 4.07 -26.90
CA GLU A 166 18.49 3.65 -26.79
C GLU A 166 18.00 2.89 -28.02
N ALA A 167 18.14 3.51 -29.21
CA ALA A 167 17.66 2.93 -30.46
C ALA A 167 18.40 1.64 -30.89
N ASP A 168 19.61 1.41 -30.39
CA ASP A 168 20.36 0.16 -30.61
C ASP A 168 19.94 -0.93 -29.66
N VAL A 169 19.59 -0.57 -28.42
CA VAL A 169 19.26 -1.50 -27.34
C VAL A 169 17.79 -1.88 -27.37
N ILE A 170 16.87 -0.92 -27.48
CA ILE A 170 15.43 -1.17 -27.41
C ILE A 170 14.80 -1.02 -28.78
N LYS A 171 14.20 -2.09 -29.29
CA LYS A 171 13.42 -2.09 -30.53
C LYS A 171 11.93 -2.14 -30.17
N ARG A 172 11.21 -1.12 -30.59
CA ARG A 172 9.79 -0.98 -30.39
C ARG A 172 9.02 -1.76 -31.45
N ASP A 173 8.17 -2.71 -31.04
CA ASP A 173 7.22 -3.38 -31.95
C ASP A 173 6.07 -2.40 -32.31
N ASN A 174 5.34 -2.69 -33.36
CA ASN A 174 4.10 -1.99 -33.69
C ASN A 174 2.91 -2.40 -32.83
N LEU A 175 3.02 -3.50 -32.08
CA LEU A 175 1.98 -4.03 -31.21
C LEU A 175 1.94 -3.25 -29.89
N VAL A 176 0.76 -2.71 -29.58
CA VAL A 176 0.33 -2.30 -28.22
C VAL A 176 -0.78 -3.23 -27.83
N ALA A 177 -0.63 -3.91 -26.73
CA ALA A 177 -1.58 -4.90 -26.25
C ALA A 177 -2.27 -4.40 -24.97
N ASP A 178 -3.47 -4.88 -24.74
CA ASP A 178 -4.12 -4.71 -23.47
C ASP A 178 -3.42 -5.60 -22.44
N ILE A 179 -3.02 -5.03 -21.30
CA ILE A 179 -2.40 -5.74 -20.20
C ILE A 179 -3.47 -6.08 -19.17
N VAL A 180 -3.61 -7.36 -18.89
CA VAL A 180 -4.51 -7.86 -17.85
C VAL A 180 -3.74 -7.98 -16.53
N PRO A 181 -4.11 -7.22 -15.48
CA PRO A 181 -3.43 -7.34 -14.21
C PRO A 181 -3.67 -8.71 -13.57
N VAL A 182 -2.69 -9.20 -12.82
CA VAL A 182 -2.85 -10.40 -12.00
C VAL A 182 -3.60 -10.01 -10.72
N ASP A 183 -4.75 -10.61 -10.47
CA ASP A 183 -5.47 -10.42 -9.20
C ASP A 183 -4.72 -11.12 -8.06
N VAL A 184 -4.40 -10.38 -7.00
CA VAL A 184 -3.62 -10.86 -5.87
C VAL A 184 -4.18 -10.33 -4.55
N GLU A 185 -3.94 -11.08 -3.47
CA GLU A 185 -4.07 -10.61 -2.09
C GLU A 185 -2.70 -10.14 -1.56
N PHE A 186 -2.65 -9.35 -0.49
CA PHE A 186 -1.37 -8.92 0.07
C PHE A 186 -0.49 -10.09 0.54
N ALA A 187 -1.10 -11.18 0.98
CA ALA A 187 -0.40 -12.40 1.37
C ALA A 187 0.28 -13.15 0.20
N ASP A 188 -0.10 -12.84 -1.04
CA ASP A 188 0.50 -13.43 -2.24
C ASP A 188 1.78 -12.71 -2.69
N PHE A 189 2.07 -11.52 -2.12
CA PHE A 189 3.25 -10.74 -2.49
C PHE A 189 4.52 -11.56 -2.31
N SER A 190 5.29 -11.68 -3.37
CA SER A 190 6.49 -12.53 -3.41
C SER A 190 7.39 -12.14 -4.58
N ASP A 191 8.64 -12.57 -4.57
CA ASP A 191 9.59 -12.34 -5.65
C ASP A 191 9.09 -12.82 -7.01
N ALA A 192 8.18 -13.81 -7.04
CA ALA A 192 7.59 -14.30 -8.27
C ALA A 192 6.62 -13.26 -8.94
N LEU A 193 6.14 -12.30 -8.18
CA LEU A 193 5.25 -11.24 -8.66
C LEU A 193 5.97 -9.89 -8.79
N GLU A 194 7.27 -9.84 -8.50
CA GLU A 194 8.05 -8.62 -8.59
C GLU A 194 8.14 -8.12 -10.03
N LEU A 195 7.94 -6.80 -10.20
CA LEU A 195 7.89 -6.13 -11.51
C LEU A 195 6.79 -6.69 -12.44
N ILE A 196 5.69 -7.15 -11.86
CA ILE A 196 4.47 -7.58 -12.54
C ILE A 196 3.35 -6.57 -12.30
N TRP A 197 2.50 -6.37 -13.31
CA TRP A 197 1.28 -5.58 -13.19
C TRP A 197 0.23 -6.38 -12.45
N VAL A 198 -0.01 -6.01 -11.20
CA VAL A 198 -0.96 -6.68 -10.30
C VAL A 198 -2.19 -5.83 -10.05
N ARG A 199 -3.26 -6.43 -9.54
CA ARG A 199 -4.42 -5.73 -9.02
C ARG A 199 -4.81 -6.30 -7.68
N VAL A 200 -4.94 -5.42 -6.69
CA VAL A 200 -5.54 -5.74 -5.40
C VAL A 200 -6.98 -5.28 -5.39
N ASN A 201 -7.89 -6.16 -4.96
CA ASN A 201 -9.32 -5.91 -4.98
C ASN A 201 -9.86 -5.73 -3.56
N ASN A 202 -10.98 -5.02 -3.45
CA ASN A 202 -11.66 -4.77 -2.18
C ASN A 202 -10.73 -4.16 -1.13
N VAL A 203 -10.01 -3.12 -1.52
CA VAL A 203 -9.06 -2.38 -0.68
C VAL A 203 -9.49 -0.92 -0.53
N GLN A 204 -8.97 -0.26 0.49
CA GLN A 204 -9.10 1.17 0.75
C GLN A 204 -7.83 1.70 1.41
N PHE A 205 -7.62 3.02 1.40
CA PHE A 205 -6.61 3.62 2.27
C PHE A 205 -7.04 3.55 3.73
N VAL A 206 -6.09 3.44 4.65
CA VAL A 206 -6.40 3.45 6.10
C VAL A 206 -7.04 4.78 6.50
N GLU A 207 -7.95 4.73 7.50
CA GLU A 207 -8.78 5.89 7.88
C GLU A 207 -7.93 7.09 8.33
N GLU A 208 -6.83 6.84 9.01
CA GLU A 208 -5.92 7.85 9.56
C GLU A 208 -5.20 8.68 8.48
N GLN A 209 -5.21 8.22 7.24
CA GLN A 209 -4.48 8.85 6.13
C GLN A 209 -5.38 9.47 5.06
N ILE A 210 -6.70 9.33 5.12
CA ILE A 210 -7.61 9.74 4.03
C ILE A 210 -7.58 11.24 3.69
N ASP A 211 -7.13 12.07 4.61
CA ASP A 211 -6.98 13.51 4.39
C ASP A 211 -5.60 13.89 3.80
N LEU A 212 -4.69 12.92 3.66
CA LEU A 212 -3.36 13.16 3.14
C LEU A 212 -3.36 13.24 1.61
N SER A 213 -2.37 13.93 1.08
CA SER A 213 -2.03 13.88 -0.35
C SER A 213 -1.23 12.62 -0.69
N PHE A 214 -1.11 12.27 -1.98
CA PHE A 214 -0.30 11.12 -2.39
C PHE A 214 1.16 11.21 -1.96
N ALA A 215 1.82 12.39 -2.11
CA ALA A 215 3.24 12.56 -1.79
C ALA A 215 3.65 14.04 -1.63
N ALA A 216 2.81 14.87 -0.99
CA ALA A 216 3.12 16.30 -0.81
C ALA A 216 3.07 16.75 0.66
N GLU A 217 3.06 15.81 1.59
CA GLU A 217 3.11 16.14 3.00
C GLU A 217 4.53 16.59 3.41
N SER A 218 4.63 17.34 4.48
CA SER A 218 5.91 17.89 4.94
C SER A 218 6.91 16.82 5.40
N PHE A 219 6.45 15.62 5.68
CA PHE A 219 7.27 14.48 6.07
C PHE A 219 7.66 13.60 4.88
N ASP A 220 7.02 13.73 3.72
CA ASP A 220 7.38 13.00 2.50
C ASP A 220 8.74 13.53 1.99
N GLN A 221 9.75 12.67 1.86
CA GLN A 221 11.08 13.08 1.42
C GLN A 221 11.33 12.76 -0.06
N PHE A 222 11.41 11.49 -0.41
CA PHE A 222 11.60 11.02 -1.79
C PHE A 222 10.31 10.45 -2.34
N ASP A 223 9.58 9.71 -1.51
CA ASP A 223 8.29 9.11 -1.82
C ASP A 223 7.29 9.45 -0.71
N GLY A 224 6.01 9.52 -1.09
CA GLY A 224 4.89 9.50 -0.16
C GLY A 224 4.45 8.05 0.05
N GLU A 225 4.55 7.60 1.27
CA GLU A 225 4.11 6.28 1.69
C GLU A 225 2.69 6.34 2.24
N ARG A 226 1.78 5.58 1.64
CA ARG A 226 0.38 5.53 2.07
C ARG A 226 -0.02 4.07 2.25
N SER A 227 -0.59 3.77 3.40
CA SER A 227 -1.02 2.42 3.73
C SER A 227 -2.41 2.15 3.16
N ILE A 228 -2.53 1.02 2.49
CA ILE A 228 -3.81 0.47 2.00
C ILE A 228 -4.17 -0.76 2.83
N LYS A 229 -5.46 -0.98 3.04
CA LYS A 229 -6.02 -2.04 3.86
C LYS A 229 -6.93 -2.91 3.02
N SER A 230 -6.84 -4.23 3.19
CA SER A 230 -7.81 -5.18 2.64
C SER A 230 -9.13 -5.09 3.40
N CYS A 231 -10.24 -5.15 2.68
CA CYS A 231 -11.58 -5.22 3.23
C CYS A 231 -12.18 -6.63 3.17
N ASN A 232 -11.37 -7.65 2.98
CA ASN A 232 -11.83 -9.04 2.90
C ASN A 232 -12.17 -9.63 4.28
N ASP A 233 -11.64 -9.04 5.34
CA ASP A 233 -11.99 -9.31 6.73
C ASP A 233 -12.04 -8.01 7.55
N ALA A 234 -12.49 -8.09 8.78
CA ALA A 234 -12.69 -6.94 9.65
C ALA A 234 -11.38 -6.23 10.03
N PHE A 235 -10.27 -6.96 10.09
CA PHE A 235 -8.95 -6.49 10.48
C PHE A 235 -7.95 -6.58 9.33
N GLY A 236 -8.41 -6.50 8.10
CA GLY A 236 -7.68 -6.80 6.88
C GLY A 236 -6.22 -6.35 6.89
N ALA A 237 -5.37 -7.22 6.34
CA ALA A 237 -3.94 -6.94 6.20
C ALA A 237 -3.70 -5.61 5.49
N THR A 238 -2.57 -4.99 5.77
CA THR A 238 -2.14 -3.74 5.12
C THR A 238 -0.96 -3.97 4.19
N ALA A 239 -0.83 -3.09 3.20
CA ALA A 239 0.31 -2.98 2.32
C ALA A 239 0.59 -1.52 2.03
N ASN A 240 1.80 -1.19 1.56
CA ASN A 240 2.18 0.17 1.27
C ASN A 240 2.08 0.48 -0.23
N LEU A 241 1.53 1.64 -0.52
CA LEU A 241 1.55 2.27 -1.83
C LEU A 241 2.51 3.44 -1.78
N TRP A 242 3.46 3.46 -2.73
CA TRP A 242 4.44 4.53 -2.81
C TRP A 242 4.20 5.41 -4.03
N THR A 243 4.34 6.72 -3.81
CA THR A 243 4.22 7.74 -4.85
C THR A 243 5.42 8.67 -4.77
N SER A 244 6.09 8.90 -5.89
CA SER A 244 7.23 9.81 -5.94
C SER A 244 6.82 11.25 -5.62
N THR A 245 7.62 11.94 -4.81
CA THR A 245 7.46 13.39 -4.55
C THR A 245 7.70 14.24 -5.80
N PHE A 246 8.11 13.63 -6.91
CA PHE A 246 8.27 14.29 -8.22
C PHE A 246 7.07 14.05 -9.14
N SER A 247 6.09 13.21 -8.75
CA SER A 247 4.91 12.95 -9.58
C SER A 247 4.04 14.20 -9.75
N ASP A 248 3.39 14.31 -10.89
CA ASP A 248 2.51 15.44 -11.22
C ASP A 248 1.24 15.44 -10.37
N PHE A 249 0.85 14.27 -9.84
CA PHE A 249 -0.35 14.10 -9.01
C PHE A 249 -0.07 14.05 -7.50
N LYS A 250 1.16 14.22 -7.06
CA LYS A 250 1.57 14.14 -5.64
C LYS A 250 0.71 14.95 -4.68
N ALA A 251 0.21 16.12 -5.12
CA ALA A 251 -0.58 17.03 -4.30
C ALA A 251 -2.10 16.77 -4.36
N LEU A 252 -2.53 15.74 -5.09
CA LEU A 252 -3.91 15.29 -5.01
C LEU A 252 -4.11 14.51 -3.72
N ASN A 253 -5.27 14.67 -3.10
CA ASN A 253 -5.64 13.84 -1.95
C ASN A 253 -5.84 12.40 -2.42
N ILE A 254 -5.46 11.44 -1.58
CA ILE A 254 -5.79 10.03 -1.81
C ILE A 254 -7.31 9.84 -1.81
N PRO A 255 -7.85 8.87 -2.58
CA PRO A 255 -9.27 8.56 -2.57
C PRO A 255 -9.74 8.06 -1.21
N ASP A 256 -10.94 8.48 -0.79
CA ASP A 256 -11.57 8.08 0.48
C ASP A 256 -12.51 6.86 0.35
N GLY A 257 -12.69 6.33 -0.86
CA GLY A 257 -13.50 5.14 -1.14
C GLY A 257 -12.73 3.82 -1.05
N LYS A 258 -13.45 2.73 -1.29
CA LYS A 258 -12.87 1.39 -1.48
C LYS A 258 -13.13 0.85 -2.88
N GLY A 259 -12.37 -0.16 -3.28
CA GLY A 259 -12.48 -0.79 -4.60
C GLY A 259 -11.23 -1.55 -4.98
N SER A 260 -10.64 -1.25 -6.13
CA SER A 260 -9.42 -1.90 -6.59
C SER A 260 -8.31 -0.91 -6.95
N ILE A 261 -7.07 -1.38 -6.87
CA ILE A 261 -5.87 -0.65 -7.27
C ILE A 261 -5.05 -1.56 -8.16
N SER A 262 -4.70 -1.07 -9.35
CA SER A 262 -3.73 -1.73 -10.23
C SER A 262 -2.38 -1.04 -10.11
N ALA A 263 -1.29 -1.82 -10.01
CA ALA A 263 0.04 -1.27 -9.78
C ALA A 263 1.13 -2.24 -10.24
N VAL A 264 2.34 -1.76 -10.36
CA VAL A 264 3.53 -2.61 -10.40
C VAL A 264 3.88 -3.01 -8.97
N LEU A 265 4.01 -4.31 -8.69
CA LEU A 265 4.56 -4.78 -7.43
C LEU A 265 6.08 -4.64 -7.49
N THR A 266 6.67 -3.97 -6.52
CA THR A 266 8.11 -3.73 -6.45
C THR A 266 8.59 -3.79 -5.00
N ARG A 267 9.84 -3.39 -4.75
CA ARG A 267 10.45 -3.31 -3.43
C ARG A 267 10.63 -1.88 -3.00
N ASP A 268 10.70 -1.66 -1.69
CA ASP A 268 11.18 -0.41 -1.13
C ASP A 268 12.69 -0.24 -1.41
N PHE A 269 13.21 0.96 -1.14
CA PHE A 269 14.62 1.27 -1.40
C PHE A 269 15.61 0.37 -0.64
N PHE A 270 15.19 -0.15 0.52
CA PHE A 270 16.05 -0.97 1.39
C PHE A 270 15.92 -2.48 1.14
N ASP A 271 15.03 -2.90 0.23
CA ASP A 271 14.70 -4.31 -0.02
C ASP A 271 14.07 -5.04 1.20
N ASP A 272 13.40 -4.27 2.06
CA ASP A 272 12.80 -4.81 3.28
C ASP A 272 11.35 -5.27 3.05
N VAL A 273 10.56 -4.52 2.25
CA VAL A 273 9.13 -4.78 2.06
C VAL A 273 8.68 -4.64 0.60
N TYR A 274 7.61 -5.35 0.24
CA TYR A 274 6.93 -5.15 -1.05
C TYR A 274 6.08 -3.88 -0.99
N VAL A 275 6.10 -3.11 -2.09
CA VAL A 275 5.32 -1.89 -2.25
C VAL A 275 4.59 -1.89 -3.60
N LEU A 276 3.45 -1.25 -3.65
CA LEU A 276 2.71 -1.02 -4.87
C LEU A 276 3.09 0.35 -5.47
N TYR A 277 3.43 0.38 -6.75
CA TYR A 277 3.83 1.59 -7.45
C TYR A 277 2.91 1.82 -8.65
N VAL A 278 2.06 2.85 -8.58
CA VAL A 278 1.08 3.17 -9.63
C VAL A 278 1.70 4.02 -10.73
N ASN A 279 1.13 3.98 -11.92
CA ASN A 279 1.53 4.86 -13.01
C ASN A 279 0.87 6.24 -12.88
N THR A 280 -0.45 6.25 -12.69
CA THR A 280 -1.27 7.47 -12.65
C THR A 280 -2.46 7.27 -11.70
N PRO A 281 -3.20 8.34 -11.37
CA PRO A 281 -4.45 8.22 -10.60
C PRO A 281 -5.55 7.37 -11.28
N ASP A 282 -5.46 7.12 -12.58
CA ASP A 282 -6.42 6.28 -13.30
C ASP A 282 -6.28 4.78 -12.95
N ASP A 283 -5.21 4.40 -12.25
CA ASP A 283 -4.99 3.03 -11.78
C ASP A 283 -5.82 2.68 -10.53
N PHE A 284 -6.53 3.68 -9.97
CA PHE A 284 -7.43 3.51 -8.83
C PHE A 284 -8.88 3.44 -9.29
N ASP A 285 -9.59 2.40 -8.87
CA ASP A 285 -11.06 2.32 -8.92
C ASP A 285 -11.61 2.18 -7.48
N LEU A 286 -11.48 3.26 -6.69
CA LEU A 286 -11.90 3.36 -5.30
C LEU A 286 -13.18 4.19 -5.20
N THR A 287 -14.26 3.74 -5.85
CA THR A 287 -15.50 4.53 -6.01
C THR A 287 -16.62 4.14 -5.07
N ASP A 288 -16.51 3.01 -4.36
CA ASP A 288 -17.49 2.61 -3.35
C ASP A 288 -17.26 3.40 -2.05
N THR A 289 -18.22 4.23 -1.68
CA THR A 289 -18.18 5.05 -0.46
C THR A 289 -18.49 4.28 0.83
N ASN A 290 -18.86 2.99 0.73
CA ASN A 290 -19.07 2.14 1.90
C ASN A 290 -17.73 1.55 2.35
N ARG A 291 -16.98 2.32 3.10
CA ARG A 291 -15.69 1.90 3.67
C ARG A 291 -15.85 0.69 4.59
N CYS A 292 -14.77 -0.05 4.80
CA CYS A 292 -14.72 -1.22 5.69
C CYS A 292 -14.09 -0.91 7.06
N ASP A 293 -14.03 0.35 7.44
CA ASP A 293 -13.54 0.72 8.76
C ASP A 293 -14.49 0.20 9.85
N LEU A 294 -13.90 -0.22 10.96
CA LEU A 294 -14.69 -0.72 12.08
C LEU A 294 -15.53 0.42 12.68
N THR A 295 -16.82 0.19 12.83
CA THR A 295 -17.70 1.18 13.47
C THR A 295 -17.44 1.17 14.99
N PRO A 296 -16.91 2.25 15.57
CA PRO A 296 -16.59 2.27 16.99
C PRO A 296 -17.85 2.36 17.88
N VAL A 297 -17.72 1.85 19.10
CA VAL A 297 -18.61 2.14 20.22
C VAL A 297 -18.03 3.34 20.98
N SER A 298 -18.81 4.41 21.12
CA SER A 298 -18.45 5.60 21.88
C SER A 298 -19.66 6.06 22.69
N CYS A 299 -19.65 5.76 23.98
CA CYS A 299 -20.65 6.25 24.95
C CYS A 299 -20.08 7.37 25.84
N GLY A 300 -18.83 7.79 25.56
CA GLY A 300 -18.06 8.74 26.35
C GLY A 300 -17.46 8.15 27.62
N ASN A 301 -16.86 9.01 28.44
CA ASN A 301 -16.25 8.60 29.71
C ASN A 301 -17.12 9.01 30.90
N ALA A 302 -17.33 8.06 31.83
CA ALA A 302 -18.01 8.32 33.09
C ALA A 302 -17.09 9.07 34.07
N ALA A 303 -17.69 9.91 34.93
CA ALA A 303 -16.95 10.67 35.93
C ALA A 303 -16.26 9.80 36.98
N ALA A 304 -16.81 8.60 37.25
CA ALA A 304 -16.27 7.62 38.19
C ALA A 304 -16.84 6.23 37.90
N ALA A 305 -16.17 5.21 38.38
CA ALA A 305 -16.69 3.85 38.44
C ALA A 305 -17.96 3.75 39.32
N GLY A 306 -18.88 2.85 38.97
CA GLY A 306 -20.08 2.58 39.72
C GLY A 306 -19.82 1.80 41.06
N PRO A 307 -20.79 1.78 41.98
CA PRO A 307 -20.62 1.12 43.27
C PRO A 307 -20.69 -0.41 43.21
N ASN A 308 -21.28 -0.99 42.18
CA ASN A 308 -21.45 -2.44 42.06
C ASN A 308 -20.37 -3.01 41.13
N THR A 309 -19.62 -3.97 41.59
CA THR A 309 -18.59 -4.65 40.79
C THR A 309 -19.18 -5.82 40.03
N LEU A 310 -19.09 -5.82 38.69
CA LEU A 310 -19.49 -6.91 37.81
C LEU A 310 -18.30 -7.81 37.45
N LEU A 311 -17.13 -7.21 37.21
CA LEU A 311 -15.86 -7.89 37.02
C LEU A 311 -14.76 -7.11 37.75
N SER A 312 -13.80 -7.83 38.34
CA SER A 312 -12.55 -7.28 38.83
C SER A 312 -11.47 -8.35 38.69
N GLU A 313 -10.51 -8.12 37.83
CA GLU A 313 -9.40 -9.04 37.58
C GLU A 313 -8.08 -8.29 37.61
N ASN A 314 -7.16 -8.76 38.45
CA ASN A 314 -5.81 -8.23 38.62
C ASN A 314 -4.74 -9.33 38.54
N PHE A 315 -5.12 -10.50 38.11
CA PHE A 315 -4.29 -11.69 37.86
C PHE A 315 -3.48 -12.19 39.07
N GLU A 316 -3.59 -11.62 40.25
CA GLU A 316 -2.81 -11.96 41.44
C GLU A 316 -2.99 -13.40 41.88
N THR A 317 -4.19 -13.97 41.67
CA THR A 317 -4.53 -15.35 42.08
C THR A 317 -4.11 -16.38 41.03
N GLN A 318 -3.70 -15.94 39.82
CA GLN A 318 -3.34 -16.83 38.73
C GLN A 318 -1.90 -17.33 38.85
N SER A 319 -1.61 -18.48 38.23
CA SER A 319 -0.23 -18.94 38.04
C SER A 319 0.39 -18.27 36.83
N THR A 320 1.69 -18.08 36.80
CA THR A 320 2.41 -17.58 35.60
C THR A 320 2.33 -18.57 34.46
N GLY A 321 2.19 -18.07 33.23
CA GLY A 321 2.12 -18.81 31.94
C GLY A 321 0.79 -18.64 31.20
N ALA A 322 0.80 -18.91 29.92
CA ALA A 322 -0.33 -18.67 29.02
C ALA A 322 -1.61 -19.45 29.36
N ALA A 323 -1.50 -20.66 29.94
CA ALA A 323 -2.64 -21.51 30.27
C ALA A 323 -3.38 -21.08 31.57
N ALA A 324 -2.87 -20.10 32.28
CA ALA A 324 -3.36 -19.75 33.63
C ALA A 324 -4.38 -18.61 33.64
N MET A 325 -5.13 -18.41 32.55
CA MET A 325 -6.15 -17.37 32.46
C MET A 325 -7.31 -17.60 33.46
N PRO A 326 -7.96 -16.54 33.95
CA PRO A 326 -9.11 -16.65 34.83
C PRO A 326 -10.26 -17.44 34.22
N ALA A 327 -11.10 -18.05 35.05
CA ALA A 327 -12.24 -18.82 34.59
C ALA A 327 -13.21 -17.93 33.77
N GLY A 328 -13.66 -18.42 32.64
CA GLY A 328 -14.59 -17.72 31.75
C GLY A 328 -13.91 -16.77 30.71
N TRP A 329 -12.60 -16.57 30.86
CA TRP A 329 -11.84 -15.84 29.85
C TRP A 329 -11.42 -16.75 28.70
N THR A 330 -11.35 -16.18 27.48
CA THR A 330 -10.81 -16.86 26.31
C THR A 330 -9.48 -16.24 25.96
N ASN A 331 -8.42 -17.04 25.90
CA ASN A 331 -7.10 -16.69 25.39
C ASN A 331 -6.90 -17.47 24.09
N PHE A 332 -6.78 -16.77 22.98
CA PHE A 332 -6.75 -17.37 21.64
C PHE A 332 -5.65 -16.75 20.80
N GLN A 333 -4.90 -17.61 20.16
CA GLN A 333 -3.87 -17.28 19.18
C GLN A 333 -4.49 -17.46 17.79
N GLU A 334 -4.63 -16.37 17.04
CA GLU A 334 -5.14 -16.37 15.68
C GLU A 334 -4.00 -16.60 14.68
N ALA A 335 -2.85 -15.93 14.91
CA ALA A 335 -1.65 -16.08 14.09
C ALA A 335 -0.40 -16.07 14.98
N GLY A 336 0.69 -16.65 14.47
CA GLY A 336 1.97 -16.75 15.14
C GLY A 336 2.03 -17.82 16.22
N THR A 337 2.93 -17.66 17.17
CA THR A 337 3.17 -18.61 18.28
C THR A 337 2.88 -18.03 19.65
N GLU A 338 2.72 -16.72 19.76
CA GLU A 338 2.56 -15.99 21.02
C GLU A 338 1.11 -15.87 21.45
N THR A 339 0.88 -15.88 22.76
CA THR A 339 -0.42 -15.70 23.40
C THR A 339 -0.29 -14.80 24.62
N TRP A 340 -1.40 -14.32 25.16
CA TRP A 340 -1.41 -13.62 26.44
C TRP A 340 -0.94 -14.53 27.56
N GLU A 341 -0.01 -14.03 28.38
CA GLU A 341 0.56 -14.78 29.51
C GLU A 341 0.41 -14.01 30.82
N VAL A 342 0.05 -14.73 31.88
CA VAL A 342 0.17 -14.19 33.24
C VAL A 342 1.64 -14.19 33.64
N TYR A 343 2.18 -13.03 34.01
CA TYR A 343 3.58 -12.93 34.39
C TYR A 343 3.84 -11.99 35.55
N THR A 344 5.05 -12.01 36.07
CA THR A 344 5.52 -11.08 37.08
C THR A 344 6.64 -10.27 36.50
N SER A 345 6.41 -8.99 36.26
CA SER A 345 7.38 -8.11 35.67
C SER A 345 8.59 -7.86 36.57
N GLY A 346 9.76 -7.73 35.98
CA GLY A 346 10.97 -7.30 36.66
C GLY A 346 11.40 -5.86 36.27
N GLY A 347 10.60 -5.14 35.48
CA GLY A 347 10.92 -3.80 35.00
C GLY A 347 10.72 -2.70 36.03
N THR A 348 11.18 -1.49 35.71
CA THR A 348 11.14 -0.33 36.63
C THR A 348 9.71 0.14 36.89
N ASN A 349 8.83 -0.01 35.92
CA ASN A 349 7.42 0.39 35.94
C ASN A 349 6.47 -0.83 35.96
N ALA A 350 6.98 -1.97 36.36
CA ALA A 350 6.20 -3.19 36.49
C ALA A 350 4.94 -2.99 37.34
N SER A 351 3.86 -3.71 37.05
CA SER A 351 2.74 -3.87 37.95
C SER A 351 3.22 -4.36 39.32
N LEU A 352 2.61 -3.89 40.40
CA LEU A 352 2.97 -4.27 41.80
C LEU A 352 2.59 -5.71 42.12
N GLY A 353 2.64 -6.61 41.19
CA GLY A 353 2.25 -8.00 41.40
C GLY A 353 2.32 -8.78 40.10
N LYS A 354 1.19 -9.32 39.68
CA LYS A 354 1.03 -10.01 38.42
C LYS A 354 0.20 -9.17 37.46
N SER A 355 0.51 -9.27 36.22
CA SER A 355 -0.26 -8.74 35.10
C SER A 355 -0.34 -9.81 34.00
N VAL A 356 -0.96 -9.51 32.88
CA VAL A 356 -0.81 -10.30 31.68
C VAL A 356 -0.04 -9.49 30.62
N ASN A 357 0.73 -10.17 29.78
CA ASN A 357 1.42 -9.56 28.68
C ASN A 357 1.30 -10.41 27.41
N VAL A 358 1.56 -9.77 26.28
CA VAL A 358 1.75 -10.40 24.98
C VAL A 358 2.76 -9.56 24.18
N GLY A 359 3.58 -10.20 23.37
CA GLY A 359 4.55 -9.53 22.52
C GLY A 359 5.19 -10.53 21.57
N SER A 360 5.80 -10.04 20.51
CA SER A 360 6.39 -10.87 19.45
C SER A 360 7.91 -10.92 19.47
N PHE A 361 8.56 -10.26 20.41
CA PHE A 361 10.02 -10.16 20.48
C PHE A 361 10.68 -11.56 20.47
N ASN A 362 11.57 -11.79 19.51
CA ASN A 362 12.25 -13.06 19.26
C ASN A 362 11.33 -14.25 18.91
N SER A 363 10.08 -14.05 18.55
CA SER A 363 9.18 -15.15 18.15
C SER A 363 9.56 -15.76 16.80
N ASN A 364 10.16 -14.98 15.90
CA ASN A 364 10.35 -15.27 14.47
C ASN A 364 9.02 -15.49 13.72
N ASP A 365 7.91 -15.02 14.26
CA ASP A 365 6.62 -15.06 13.59
C ASP A 365 6.54 -13.98 12.52
N ALA A 366 6.12 -14.32 11.31
CA ALA A 366 5.84 -13.35 10.27
C ALA A 366 4.60 -12.48 10.60
N SER A 367 3.72 -13.00 11.45
CA SER A 367 2.57 -12.28 12.00
C SER A 367 2.19 -12.91 13.34
N THR A 368 1.91 -12.09 14.35
CA THR A 368 1.37 -12.51 15.65
C THR A 368 0.05 -11.79 15.89
N ILE A 369 -1.03 -12.55 16.05
CA ILE A 369 -2.34 -12.02 16.43
C ILE A 369 -2.86 -12.82 17.62
N ALA A 370 -3.03 -12.15 18.76
CA ALA A 370 -3.43 -12.78 20.00
C ALA A 370 -4.60 -12.05 20.67
N TRP A 371 -5.59 -12.82 21.09
CA TRP A 371 -6.83 -12.34 21.68
C TRP A 371 -6.94 -12.73 23.15
N LEU A 372 -7.36 -11.80 24.01
CA LEU A 372 -7.80 -12.05 25.37
C LEU A 372 -9.22 -11.50 25.51
N ILE A 373 -10.21 -12.39 25.70
CA ILE A 373 -11.62 -12.03 25.66
C ILE A 373 -12.23 -12.26 27.03
N THR A 374 -12.98 -11.28 27.54
CA THR A 374 -13.67 -11.34 28.86
C THR A 374 -14.82 -12.35 28.86
N PRO A 375 -15.30 -12.76 30.03
CA PRO A 375 -16.62 -13.34 30.15
C PRO A 375 -17.70 -12.45 29.55
N GLU A 376 -18.87 -13.04 29.24
CA GLU A 376 -20.04 -12.32 28.77
C GLU A 376 -20.60 -11.37 29.82
N PHE A 377 -21.01 -10.16 29.40
CA PHE A 377 -21.76 -9.21 30.21
C PHE A 377 -23.19 -9.09 29.69
N ASP A 378 -24.16 -8.90 30.58
CA ASP A 378 -25.55 -8.58 30.25
C ASP A 378 -25.77 -7.09 30.55
N PHE A 379 -25.81 -6.26 29.53
CA PHE A 379 -25.96 -4.81 29.63
C PHE A 379 -27.41 -4.35 29.82
N ASP A 380 -28.38 -5.26 29.79
CA ASP A 380 -29.78 -4.98 30.09
C ASP A 380 -30.12 -5.27 31.56
N ALA A 381 -29.24 -5.96 32.29
CA ALA A 381 -29.48 -6.36 33.72
C ALA A 381 -29.24 -5.23 34.71
N GLN A 382 -28.46 -4.23 34.39
CA GLN A 382 -28.11 -3.06 35.20
C GLN A 382 -28.07 -1.80 34.37
N THR A 383 -27.54 -0.68 34.89
CA THR A 383 -27.37 0.58 34.17
C THR A 383 -26.08 1.27 34.61
N GLY A 384 -25.55 2.15 33.79
CA GLY A 384 -24.35 2.92 34.09
C GLY A 384 -23.10 2.04 34.17
N GLU A 385 -22.98 1.11 33.24
CA GLU A 385 -21.82 0.26 33.10
C GLU A 385 -20.59 1.09 32.75
N VAL A 386 -19.51 0.84 33.50
CA VAL A 386 -18.21 1.49 33.32
C VAL A 386 -17.13 0.42 33.25
N PHE A 387 -16.41 0.41 32.15
CA PHE A 387 -15.26 -0.46 31.93
C PHE A 387 -13.96 0.31 32.12
N SER A 388 -12.98 -0.28 32.77
CA SER A 388 -11.65 0.30 32.94
C SER A 388 -10.59 -0.77 33.08
N PHE A 389 -9.36 -0.40 32.75
CA PHE A 389 -8.17 -1.24 32.82
C PHE A 389 -6.92 -0.36 32.87
N GLU A 390 -5.76 -0.97 33.08
CA GLU A 390 -4.46 -0.30 32.97
C GLU A 390 -3.59 -1.02 31.94
N THR A 391 -2.85 -0.25 31.13
CA THR A 391 -1.90 -0.77 30.15
C THR A 391 -0.52 -0.21 30.35
N SER A 392 0.49 -1.01 30.07
CA SER A 392 1.88 -0.60 29.89
C SER A 392 2.43 -1.29 28.63
N ASN A 393 3.59 -0.88 28.18
CA ASN A 393 4.25 -1.51 27.05
C ASN A 393 5.77 -1.58 27.24
N SER A 394 6.40 -2.34 26.35
CA SER A 394 7.85 -2.38 26.20
C SER A 394 8.12 -2.31 24.71
N PHE A 395 8.66 -1.16 24.26
CA PHE A 395 8.94 -0.88 22.85
C PHE A 395 7.70 -1.05 21.95
N SER A 396 6.67 -0.22 22.19
CA SER A 396 5.59 -0.04 21.24
C SER A 396 6.13 0.67 20.02
N ASP A 397 6.47 -0.11 19.01
CA ASP A 397 6.95 0.32 17.70
C ASP A 397 5.80 0.29 16.68
N GLY A 398 5.80 -0.61 15.72
CA GLY A 398 4.67 -0.85 14.81
C GLY A 398 3.67 -1.90 15.30
N SER A 399 3.90 -2.52 16.49
CA SER A 399 2.92 -3.41 17.10
C SER A 399 1.75 -2.63 17.69
N THR A 400 0.55 -3.23 17.73
CA THR A 400 -0.66 -2.56 18.20
C THR A 400 -1.44 -3.39 19.20
N MET A 401 -2.18 -2.71 20.07
CA MET A 401 -3.21 -3.33 20.89
C MET A 401 -4.54 -2.58 20.70
N GLN A 402 -5.62 -3.33 20.45
CA GLN A 402 -6.96 -2.81 20.30
C GLN A 402 -7.84 -3.32 21.44
N VAL A 403 -8.77 -2.46 21.88
CA VAL A 403 -9.84 -2.87 22.82
C VAL A 403 -11.15 -2.84 22.07
N LEU A 404 -11.81 -3.98 22.00
CA LEU A 404 -12.91 -4.25 21.09
C LEU A 404 -14.13 -4.74 21.87
N TYR A 405 -15.32 -4.45 21.38
CA TYR A 405 -16.60 -4.97 21.86
C TYR A 405 -17.29 -5.79 20.77
N SER A 406 -17.94 -6.90 21.15
CA SER A 406 -18.82 -7.65 20.25
C SER A 406 -20.09 -8.08 20.98
N ASP A 407 -21.22 -7.91 20.29
CA ASP A 407 -22.57 -8.34 20.70
C ASP A 407 -23.05 -9.59 19.94
N ASP A 408 -22.25 -10.13 19.04
CA ASP A 408 -22.60 -11.28 18.19
C ASP A 408 -21.56 -12.42 18.21
N TRP A 409 -20.48 -12.30 19.01
CA TRP A 409 -19.53 -13.39 19.18
C TRP A 409 -20.18 -14.58 19.91
N ASP A 410 -20.08 -15.77 19.32
CA ASP A 410 -20.74 -17.00 19.81
C ASP A 410 -20.02 -17.73 20.97
N GLY A 411 -18.94 -17.14 21.50
CA GLY A 411 -18.13 -17.72 22.57
C GLY A 411 -17.15 -18.80 22.12
N THR A 412 -17.02 -19.04 20.80
CA THR A 412 -16.08 -20.02 20.24
C THR A 412 -14.90 -19.35 19.56
N THR A 413 -13.73 -20.02 19.59
CA THR A 413 -12.54 -19.51 18.87
C THR A 413 -12.77 -19.43 17.35
N ALA A 414 -13.57 -20.32 16.79
CA ALA A 414 -13.94 -20.26 15.37
C ALA A 414 -14.85 -19.07 15.02
N GLY A 415 -15.64 -18.61 15.99
CA GLY A 415 -16.54 -17.46 15.83
C GLY A 415 -15.82 -16.11 15.87
N ILE A 416 -14.58 -16.04 16.34
CA ILE A 416 -13.83 -14.77 16.44
C ILE A 416 -13.70 -14.08 15.07
N ALA A 417 -13.35 -14.81 14.04
CA ALA A 417 -13.18 -14.28 12.70
C ALA A 417 -14.49 -13.86 12.00
N THR A 418 -15.65 -14.31 12.50
CA THR A 418 -16.96 -14.01 11.91
C THR A 418 -17.79 -13.04 12.73
N ALA A 419 -17.39 -12.78 13.98
CA ALA A 419 -18.05 -11.82 14.85
C ALA A 419 -17.77 -10.38 14.41
N THR A 420 -18.71 -9.50 14.71
CA THR A 420 -18.56 -8.06 14.49
C THR A 420 -17.86 -7.44 15.70
N TRP A 421 -16.60 -7.08 15.53
CA TRP A 421 -15.82 -6.40 16.56
C TRP A 421 -15.83 -4.89 16.33
N LYS A 422 -16.11 -4.12 17.39
CA LYS A 422 -16.25 -2.67 17.38
C LYS A 422 -15.23 -2.05 18.34
N PRO A 423 -14.32 -1.17 17.89
CA PRO A 423 -13.40 -0.50 18.81
C PRO A 423 -14.13 0.27 19.91
N LEU A 424 -13.62 0.22 21.14
CA LEU A 424 -14.04 1.10 22.21
C LEU A 424 -13.27 2.42 22.09
N ALA A 425 -13.85 3.38 21.36
CA ALA A 425 -13.17 4.61 20.98
C ALA A 425 -12.77 5.52 22.16
N ASP A 426 -13.46 5.38 23.31
CA ASP A 426 -13.23 6.23 24.47
C ASP A 426 -12.15 5.66 25.42
N ALA A 427 -11.57 4.49 25.10
CA ALA A 427 -10.53 3.85 25.91
C ALA A 427 -9.15 4.42 25.56
N THR A 428 -8.41 4.86 26.58
CA THR A 428 -6.99 5.23 26.43
C THR A 428 -6.13 3.98 26.58
N ILE A 429 -5.27 3.72 25.61
CA ILE A 429 -4.28 2.64 25.59
C ILE A 429 -2.89 3.29 25.60
N VAL A 430 -1.92 2.67 26.26
CA VAL A 430 -0.53 3.13 26.27
C VAL A 430 0.01 3.15 24.82
N ASP A 431 0.75 4.20 24.52
CA ASP A 431 1.47 4.37 23.26
C ASP A 431 2.77 5.10 23.55
N ASP A 432 3.81 4.36 23.91
CA ASP A 432 5.15 4.90 24.12
C ASP A 432 6.22 3.90 23.64
N GLY A 433 7.43 4.38 23.35
CA GLY A 433 8.56 3.58 22.89
C GLY A 433 9.52 3.17 24.01
N GLU A 434 9.14 3.32 25.29
CA GLU A 434 10.02 3.08 26.42
C GLU A 434 10.04 1.59 26.82
N PHE A 435 11.16 1.13 27.34
CA PHE A 435 11.29 -0.21 27.90
C PHE A 435 10.57 -0.27 29.25
N PHE A 436 9.48 -1.02 29.34
CA PHE A 436 8.55 -1.05 30.47
C PHE A 436 8.17 0.37 30.90
N GLY A 437 7.46 1.07 29.99
CA GLY A 437 6.96 2.42 30.18
C GLY A 437 5.98 2.54 31.35
N ASN A 438 5.38 3.71 31.49
CA ASN A 438 4.45 3.96 32.57
C ASN A 438 3.14 3.19 32.34
N TRP A 439 2.50 2.79 33.44
CA TRP A 439 1.13 2.30 33.41
C TRP A 439 0.17 3.46 33.10
N VAL A 440 -0.70 3.24 32.12
CA VAL A 440 -1.70 4.20 31.64
C VAL A 440 -3.08 3.67 31.96
N PHE A 441 -3.89 4.48 32.66
CA PHE A 441 -5.28 4.16 32.96
C PHE A 441 -6.16 4.44 31.73
N SER A 442 -7.04 3.50 31.39
CA SER A 442 -7.91 3.54 30.21
C SER A 442 -8.98 4.62 30.22
N ASP A 443 -9.07 5.44 31.25
CA ASP A 443 -10.25 6.19 31.64
C ASP A 443 -11.42 5.29 32.14
N ASN A 444 -12.50 5.93 32.53
CA ASN A 444 -13.74 5.23 32.92
C ASN A 444 -14.65 5.14 31.69
N VAL A 445 -14.41 4.19 30.83
CA VAL A 445 -15.14 4.03 29.55
C VAL A 445 -16.60 3.67 29.86
N SER A 446 -17.52 4.56 29.52
CA SER A 446 -18.96 4.29 29.67
C SER A 446 -19.41 3.28 28.60
N LEU A 447 -20.24 2.33 29.01
CA LEU A 447 -20.94 1.40 28.14
C LEU A 447 -22.46 1.55 28.23
N ASP A 448 -22.95 2.69 28.75
CA ASP A 448 -24.37 2.98 29.01
C ASP A 448 -25.22 3.06 27.72
N CYS A 449 -24.57 3.16 26.54
CA CYS A 449 -25.25 3.14 25.24
C CYS A 449 -25.30 1.75 24.60
N VAL A 450 -24.70 0.74 25.22
CA VAL A 450 -24.71 -0.67 24.80
C VAL A 450 -25.94 -1.36 25.38
N THR A 451 -26.52 -2.31 24.66
CA THR A 451 -27.67 -3.12 25.09
C THR A 451 -27.47 -4.59 24.71
N GLY A 452 -28.22 -5.48 25.37
CA GLY A 452 -28.12 -6.92 25.16
C GLY A 452 -26.95 -7.54 25.90
N THR A 453 -26.41 -8.63 25.37
CA THR A 453 -25.22 -9.28 25.91
C THR A 453 -24.03 -9.07 25.02
N GLY A 454 -22.79 -9.12 25.56
CA GLY A 454 -21.60 -8.97 24.78
C GLY A 454 -20.31 -9.20 25.56
N HIS A 455 -19.22 -9.13 24.82
CA HIS A 455 -17.87 -9.38 25.30
C HIS A 455 -16.94 -8.21 24.97
N ILE A 456 -15.92 -8.04 25.80
CA ILE A 456 -14.81 -7.13 25.52
C ILE A 456 -13.57 -7.97 25.23
N ALA A 457 -12.82 -7.58 24.21
CA ALA A 457 -11.60 -8.24 23.79
C ALA A 457 -10.42 -7.27 23.75
N PHE A 458 -9.26 -7.77 24.12
CA PHE A 458 -7.96 -7.14 23.88
C PHE A 458 -7.28 -7.94 22.76
N ARG A 459 -7.05 -7.28 21.61
CA ARG A 459 -6.42 -7.87 20.44
C ARG A 459 -5.06 -7.25 20.26
N TYR A 460 -4.02 -8.07 20.30
CA TYR A 460 -2.66 -7.70 19.96
C TYR A 460 -2.38 -8.07 18.50
N GLU A 461 -1.62 -7.22 17.81
CA GLU A 461 -1.09 -7.49 16.49
C GLU A 461 0.35 -7.00 16.41
N GLY A 462 1.24 -7.86 15.90
CA GLY A 462 2.66 -7.60 15.72
C GLY A 462 3.31 -8.68 14.86
N SER A 463 4.64 -8.72 14.84
CA SER A 463 5.44 -9.77 14.21
C SER A 463 6.77 -9.94 14.94
N GLY A 464 7.55 -10.97 14.61
CA GLY A 464 8.89 -11.17 15.14
C GLY A 464 9.96 -10.27 14.52
N ASP A 465 9.59 -9.36 13.61
CA ASP A 465 10.50 -8.42 12.98
C ASP A 465 10.73 -7.20 13.89
N SER A 466 11.97 -6.73 13.97
CA SER A 466 12.30 -5.55 14.73
C SER A 466 11.59 -4.33 14.14
N GLY A 467 10.73 -3.67 14.91
CA GLY A 467 9.89 -2.57 14.46
C GLY A 467 8.40 -2.89 14.55
N THR A 468 8.04 -4.16 14.83
CA THR A 468 6.68 -4.63 15.09
C THR A 468 6.64 -5.70 16.18
N ASP A 469 7.70 -5.82 16.99
CA ASP A 469 7.88 -6.88 17.99
C ASP A 469 7.61 -6.43 19.43
N GLY A 470 7.03 -5.25 19.61
CA GLY A 470 6.72 -4.68 20.92
C GLY A 470 5.84 -5.55 21.81
N THR A 471 5.93 -5.31 23.10
CA THR A 471 5.15 -6.05 24.12
C THR A 471 4.15 -5.12 24.78
N TYR A 472 2.90 -5.56 24.90
CA TYR A 472 1.86 -4.90 25.69
C TYR A 472 1.59 -5.64 26.98
N GLU A 473 1.30 -4.89 28.04
CA GLU A 473 0.94 -5.37 29.37
C GLU A 473 -0.44 -4.86 29.74
N LEU A 474 -1.21 -5.67 30.47
CA LEU A 474 -2.60 -5.39 30.88
C LEU A 474 -2.83 -5.82 32.30
N ASP A 475 -3.46 -4.95 33.10
CA ASP A 475 -3.79 -5.21 34.49
C ASP A 475 -5.05 -4.45 34.96
N ASN A 476 -5.51 -4.74 36.16
CA ASN A 476 -6.58 -4.03 36.87
C ASN A 476 -7.87 -3.84 36.04
N ILE A 477 -8.28 -4.90 35.33
CA ILE A 477 -9.48 -4.89 34.50
C ILE A 477 -10.72 -4.89 35.40
N SER A 478 -11.61 -3.92 35.17
CA SER A 478 -12.82 -3.76 35.99
C SER A 478 -14.03 -3.43 35.14
N MET A 479 -15.16 -4.04 35.45
CA MET A 479 -16.50 -3.65 35.01
C MET A 479 -17.35 -3.34 36.21
N THR A 480 -17.93 -2.16 36.25
CA THR A 480 -18.81 -1.72 37.36
C THR A 480 -20.14 -1.22 36.83
N SER A 481 -21.15 -1.07 37.70
CA SER A 481 -22.45 -0.49 37.37
C SER A 481 -23.02 0.36 38.53
N ASN A 482 -24.08 1.13 38.23
CA ASN A 482 -24.83 1.90 39.24
C ASN A 482 -25.72 1.01 40.13
#